data_65ec1ad9219b2446b54455e444356df1
#
_entry.id   65ec1ad9219b2446b54455e444356df1
#
_cell.length_a   1.000
_cell.length_b   1.000
_cell.length_c   1.000
_cell.angle_alpha   90.00
_cell.angle_beta   90.00
_cell.angle_gamma   90.00
#
_symmetry.space_group_name_H-M   'P 1'
#
loop_
_entity.id
_entity.type
_entity.pdbx_description
1 polymer ?
#
loop_
_entity_poly.entity_id
_entity_poly.type
_entity_poly.pdbx_seq_one_letter_code
_entity_poly.pdbx_strand_id
1 'polypeptide(L)'
;MQIRGSGPWRMVPRPAAFLRGEGPTRRQGRLARTCVVLALLTGLALACDLATLGPTPESPSSIVPVQTMTPQAPHAECTPARVRLAEVSRWLYLIGADLEAETVQRIVASQYDMVVLDFLPSEENNTDYPMADVVTRLHDAQHPKLVIAYVDVGQAENYRRYWQEAWEIGDPEWIVGEDPDGWEGNYPVAFWYDEWQEIWLGADGILQQILDDGFDGLYLDWIEAYADENVIAMAEQDGVDPVEEMIWWVRSVSDFVKSRCDDCVIIAQNAAELAEYDDYVEAIDAIAQEQVWFDGGADNDPPGDCPLPRSDAEVDTEAYRDSLSEPCRRYFDSDPDSPLHVSSEEYLYYLTLAQRKGILIFTVDYALDPENVSWVYETSRALGFVPFLSTRALDRYIEPVP
;
A
#
# COMPACT_ATOMS: atom_id res chain seq x y z
N MET A 1 -19.04 -15.79 -18.07
CA MET A 1 -18.79 -14.36 -18.30
C MET A 1 -17.30 -14.23 -18.09
N GLN A 2 -16.51 -13.87 -19.08
CA GLN A 2 -15.07 -13.82 -18.92
C GLN A 2 -14.75 -12.52 -18.17
N ILE A 3 -14.38 -12.64 -16.92
CA ILE A 3 -13.79 -11.57 -16.12
C ILE A 3 -12.40 -11.36 -16.73
N ARG A 4 -12.11 -10.16 -17.19
CA ARG A 4 -10.76 -9.82 -17.64
C ARG A 4 -9.89 -9.69 -16.41
N GLY A 5 -8.80 -10.42 -16.40
CA GLY A 5 -7.84 -10.43 -15.33
C GLY A 5 -7.33 -9.02 -15.03
N SER A 6 -7.35 -8.72 -13.77
CA SER A 6 -6.89 -7.49 -13.18
C SER A 6 -5.42 -7.59 -12.85
N GLY A 7 -4.64 -6.62 -13.30
CA GLY A 7 -3.26 -6.49 -12.86
C GLY A 7 -3.19 -5.67 -11.58
N PRO A 8 -2.25 -5.94 -10.69
CA PRO A 8 -1.87 -4.97 -9.72
C PRO A 8 -1.16 -3.83 -10.44
N TRP A 9 -1.31 -2.69 -9.88
CA TRP A 9 -0.70 -1.48 -10.30
C TRP A 9 0.80 -1.66 -10.44
N ARG A 10 1.34 -1.43 -11.62
CA ARG A 10 2.77 -1.18 -11.73
C ARG A 10 3.04 0.04 -10.86
N MET A 11 3.95 -0.10 -9.89
CA MET A 11 4.56 1.08 -9.30
C MET A 11 5.05 1.93 -10.47
N VAL A 12 4.44 3.10 -10.66
CA VAL A 12 4.70 3.93 -11.84
C VAL A 12 6.17 4.25 -11.86
N PRO A 13 6.96 3.80 -12.86
CA PRO A 13 8.35 4.23 -12.96
C PRO A 13 8.32 5.75 -13.13
N ARG A 14 8.90 6.49 -12.22
CA ARG A 14 8.96 7.95 -12.30
C ARG A 14 9.44 8.34 -13.70
N PRO A 15 8.72 9.16 -14.45
CA PRO A 15 9.32 9.87 -15.56
C PRO A 15 10.46 10.70 -14.94
N ALA A 16 11.69 10.51 -15.42
CA ALA A 16 12.91 11.15 -14.91
C ALA A 16 12.91 12.69 -14.96
N ALA A 17 11.76 13.31 -15.21
CA ALA A 17 11.55 14.75 -15.37
C ALA A 17 11.01 15.46 -14.11
N PHE A 18 10.50 14.76 -13.10
CA PHE A 18 9.84 15.39 -11.94
C PHE A 18 10.77 15.71 -10.74
N LEU A 19 12.07 15.42 -10.81
CA LEU A 19 13.03 15.67 -9.73
C LEU A 19 13.67 17.08 -9.74
N ARG A 20 13.05 18.10 -10.31
CA ARG A 20 13.48 19.50 -10.14
C ARG A 20 12.29 20.40 -9.89
N GLY A 21 11.80 20.37 -8.67
CA GLY A 21 10.91 21.38 -8.16
C GLY A 21 11.66 22.71 -8.02
N GLU A 22 11.50 23.61 -8.97
CA GLU A 22 11.72 25.04 -8.72
C GLU A 22 10.40 25.61 -8.22
N GLY A 23 10.34 25.98 -6.95
CA GLY A 23 9.19 26.60 -6.32
C GLY A 23 8.75 27.89 -7.04
N PRO A 24 7.48 28.31 -6.93
CA PRO A 24 6.94 29.43 -7.65
C PRO A 24 7.58 30.75 -7.17
N THR A 25 8.46 31.32 -7.99
CA THR A 25 8.97 32.69 -7.77
C THR A 25 7.89 33.71 -8.17
N ARG A 26 7.34 34.37 -7.16
CA ARG A 26 6.56 35.62 -7.32
C ARG A 26 7.25 36.57 -8.30
N ARG A 27 6.55 36.90 -9.38
CA ARG A 27 6.88 38.00 -10.27
C ARG A 27 6.83 39.34 -9.51
N GLN A 28 7.98 39.94 -9.32
CA GLN A 28 8.10 41.38 -9.23
C GLN A 28 9.17 41.82 -10.23
N GLY A 29 8.71 42.64 -11.19
CA GLY A 29 9.57 43.22 -12.21
C GLY A 29 10.44 44.33 -11.64
N ARG A 30 11.64 44.43 -12.17
CA ARG A 30 12.30 45.68 -12.61
C ARG A 30 13.70 45.45 -13.17
N LEU A 31 13.85 45.83 -14.44
CA LEU A 31 14.95 46.55 -15.07
C LEU A 31 16.42 46.04 -14.97
N ALA A 32 16.87 45.88 -16.16
CA ALA A 32 18.22 45.65 -16.64
C ALA A 32 19.36 46.45 -15.94
N ARG A 33 20.50 45.78 -15.81
CA ARG A 33 21.80 46.40 -16.13
C ARG A 33 22.83 45.29 -16.49
N THR A 34 23.32 45.46 -17.69
CA THR A 34 24.45 44.83 -18.32
C THR A 34 25.73 45.16 -17.60
N CYS A 35 26.62 44.19 -17.34
CA CYS A 35 28.07 44.37 -17.28
C CYS A 35 28.81 43.10 -17.72
N VAL A 36 29.58 43.28 -18.75
CA VAL A 36 30.59 42.38 -19.35
C VAL A 36 31.95 42.60 -18.70
N VAL A 37 32.70 41.55 -18.38
CA VAL A 37 34.18 41.51 -18.31
C VAL A 37 34.58 40.01 -18.20
N LEU A 38 35.07 39.35 -19.15
CA LEU A 38 36.33 39.15 -19.84
C LEU A 38 37.49 38.58 -18.96
N ALA A 39 37.78 37.32 -19.25
CA ALA A 39 39.03 36.58 -19.40
C ALA A 39 40.16 36.72 -18.36
N LEU A 40 40.79 35.62 -18.02
CA LEU A 40 42.17 35.30 -18.44
C LEU A 40 42.62 33.88 -17.99
N LEU A 41 43.29 33.22 -18.91
CA LEU A 41 44.05 31.97 -18.87
C LEU A 41 45.37 32.06 -18.10
N THR A 42 45.81 30.95 -17.52
CA THR A 42 47.20 30.40 -17.50
C THR A 42 47.17 29.14 -16.62
N GLY A 43 47.48 27.92 -16.94
CA GLY A 43 48.56 27.37 -17.74
C GLY A 43 49.81 27.07 -16.89
N LEU A 44 50.04 25.81 -16.48
CA LEU A 44 51.35 25.17 -16.50
C LEU A 44 51.26 23.66 -16.17
N ALA A 45 51.99 22.94 -16.96
CA ALA A 45 52.17 21.50 -16.98
C ALA A 45 53.49 21.07 -16.27
N LEU A 46 53.78 19.77 -16.35
CA LEU A 46 54.99 18.99 -16.10
C LEU A 46 55.05 18.31 -14.70
N ALA A 47 55.55 17.10 -14.54
CA ALA A 47 56.14 16.09 -15.45
C ALA A 47 56.09 14.69 -14.77
N CYS A 48 56.32 13.71 -15.59
CA CYS A 48 56.53 12.29 -15.36
C CYS A 48 57.49 11.91 -14.21
N ASP A 49 57.26 10.72 -13.61
CA ASP A 49 58.31 9.71 -13.66
C ASP A 49 57.76 8.27 -13.53
N LEU A 50 58.38 7.42 -14.30
CA LEU A 50 58.16 5.99 -14.47
C LEU A 50 59.03 5.21 -13.47
N ALA A 51 58.51 4.21 -12.80
CA ALA A 51 59.30 3.06 -12.37
C ALA A 51 58.46 1.81 -12.22
N THR A 52 58.81 0.84 -12.99
CA THR A 52 58.41 -0.58 -13.06
C THR A 52 58.78 -1.35 -11.81
N LEU A 53 57.98 -2.36 -11.45
CA LEU A 53 58.32 -3.77 -11.19
C LEU A 53 57.18 -4.44 -10.39
N GLY A 54 56.54 -5.49 -10.92
CA GLY A 54 55.69 -6.41 -10.16
C GLY A 54 56.56 -7.37 -9.30
N PRO A 55 55.96 -8.07 -8.38
CA PRO A 55 55.40 -9.37 -8.68
C PRO A 55 54.23 -9.88 -7.81
N THR A 56 53.58 -10.94 -8.30
CA THR A 56 52.84 -12.07 -7.68
C THR A 56 51.64 -11.83 -6.75
N PRO A 57 50.58 -12.67 -6.92
CA PRO A 57 49.30 -12.51 -6.26
C PRO A 57 49.26 -13.23 -4.91
N GLU A 58 48.96 -12.49 -3.86
CA GLU A 58 48.53 -13.08 -2.57
C GLU A 58 47.02 -12.99 -2.44
N SER A 59 46.44 -14.11 -2.01
CA SER A 59 45.02 -14.27 -1.71
C SER A 59 44.53 -13.25 -0.68
N PRO A 60 43.39 -12.62 -0.89
CA PRO A 60 42.76 -11.81 0.14
C PRO A 60 41.83 -12.65 1.00
N SER A 61 42.32 -13.13 2.13
CA SER A 61 41.50 -13.42 3.29
C SER A 61 41.54 -12.21 4.20
N SER A 62 40.55 -11.36 4.09
CA SER A 62 40.24 -10.37 5.13
C SER A 62 38.76 -10.03 4.99
N ILE A 63 37.96 -10.75 5.78
CA ILE A 63 36.59 -10.36 6.11
C ILE A 63 36.73 -9.02 6.85
N VAL A 64 36.37 -7.94 6.18
CA VAL A 64 36.15 -6.64 6.79
C VAL A 64 35.00 -6.82 7.78
N PRO A 65 35.14 -6.54 9.07
CA PRO A 65 34.01 -6.59 9.98
C PRO A 65 33.02 -5.51 9.52
N VAL A 66 31.82 -5.95 9.15
CA VAL A 66 30.64 -5.08 9.02
C VAL A 66 30.49 -4.40 10.37
N GLN A 67 30.85 -3.12 10.41
CA GLN A 67 30.48 -2.27 11.53
C GLN A 67 28.94 -2.31 11.60
N THR A 68 28.43 -2.92 12.64
CA THR A 68 27.06 -2.75 13.08
C THR A 68 26.88 -1.26 13.36
N MET A 69 26.43 -0.53 12.34
CA MET A 69 25.85 0.79 12.54
C MET A 69 24.56 0.56 13.33
N THR A 70 24.60 0.92 14.59
CA THR A 70 23.37 1.08 15.38
C THR A 70 22.48 2.04 14.61
N PRO A 71 21.26 1.65 14.20
CA PRO A 71 20.37 2.57 13.52
C PRO A 71 20.00 3.67 14.52
N GLN A 72 20.47 4.85 14.30
CA GLN A 72 19.92 6.04 14.93
C GLN A 72 18.70 6.40 14.07
N ALA A 73 17.54 5.86 14.45
CA ALA A 73 16.28 6.20 13.84
C ALA A 73 16.06 7.71 13.94
N PRO A 74 15.70 8.39 12.86
CA PRO A 74 15.08 9.69 12.96
C PRO A 74 13.78 9.49 13.78
N HIS A 75 13.53 10.39 14.69
CA HIS A 75 12.47 10.35 15.68
C HIS A 75 11.08 10.43 15.01
N ALA A 76 10.55 9.32 14.54
CA ALA A 76 9.11 9.19 14.45
C ALA A 76 8.62 9.12 15.90
N GLU A 77 7.81 10.06 16.33
CA GLU A 77 7.22 10.04 17.66
C GLU A 77 6.46 8.72 17.83
N CYS A 78 6.70 8.04 18.94
CA CYS A 78 6.04 6.78 19.27
C CYS A 78 4.61 7.13 19.69
N THR A 79 3.68 7.19 18.74
CA THR A 79 2.26 7.47 19.02
C THR A 79 1.61 6.30 19.76
N PRO A 80 0.56 6.50 20.56
CA PRO A 80 -0.20 5.42 21.17
C PRO A 80 -0.66 4.37 20.15
N ALA A 81 -1.11 4.79 18.98
CA ALA A 81 -1.51 3.93 17.88
C ALA A 81 -0.38 2.97 17.43
N ARG A 82 0.83 3.49 17.20
CA ARG A 82 1.99 2.68 16.81
C ARG A 82 2.44 1.71 17.91
N VAL A 83 2.28 2.08 19.18
CA VAL A 83 2.55 1.17 20.31
C VAL A 83 1.60 -0.03 20.28
N ARG A 84 0.30 0.21 20.07
CA ARG A 84 -0.70 -0.87 19.96
C ARG A 84 -0.40 -1.80 18.77
N LEU A 85 -0.08 -1.24 17.59
CA LEU A 85 0.28 -2.03 16.40
C LEU A 85 1.57 -2.83 16.58
N ALA A 86 2.54 -2.33 17.32
CA ALA A 86 3.80 -3.04 17.55
C ALA A 86 3.65 -4.33 18.38
N GLU A 87 2.52 -4.52 19.07
CA GLU A 87 2.18 -5.74 19.79
C GLU A 87 1.51 -6.80 18.92
N VAL A 88 1.07 -6.42 17.69
CA VAL A 88 0.42 -7.32 16.74
C VAL A 88 1.44 -8.28 16.13
N SER A 89 1.21 -9.55 16.27
CA SER A 89 2.02 -10.62 15.68
C SER A 89 1.25 -11.52 14.71
N ARG A 90 -0.07 -11.50 14.81
CA ARG A 90 -1.01 -12.27 13.98
C ARG A 90 -2.23 -11.42 13.68
N TRP A 91 -2.54 -11.30 12.45
CA TRP A 91 -3.70 -10.54 12.00
C TRP A 91 -4.51 -11.28 10.96
N LEU A 92 -5.78 -10.93 10.84
CA LEU A 92 -6.73 -11.47 9.87
C LEU A 92 -7.19 -10.32 8.98
N TYR A 93 -7.22 -10.55 7.66
CA TYR A 93 -7.84 -9.67 6.70
C TYR A 93 -9.00 -10.40 6.03
N LEU A 94 -10.23 -9.97 6.31
CA LEU A 94 -11.46 -10.64 5.90
C LEU A 94 -12.52 -9.60 5.54
N ILE A 95 -12.73 -9.36 4.24
CA ILE A 95 -13.63 -8.32 3.73
C ILE A 95 -14.70 -8.83 2.77
N GLY A 96 -14.39 -9.85 1.97
CA GLY A 96 -15.31 -10.42 1.00
C GLY A 96 -16.30 -11.44 1.59
N ALA A 97 -16.48 -11.48 2.91
CA ALA A 97 -17.29 -12.49 3.58
C ALA A 97 -18.44 -11.88 4.36
N ASP A 98 -19.59 -12.54 4.28
CA ASP A 98 -20.66 -12.32 5.24
C ASP A 98 -20.17 -12.67 6.66
N LEU A 99 -20.27 -11.72 7.59
CA LEU A 99 -19.94 -11.94 9.00
C LEU A 99 -21.09 -12.66 9.70
N GLU A 100 -21.39 -13.90 9.26
CA GLU A 100 -22.36 -14.74 9.94
C GLU A 100 -21.94 -15.05 11.39
N ALA A 101 -22.91 -15.40 12.22
CA ALA A 101 -22.67 -15.66 13.64
C ALA A 101 -21.58 -16.73 13.89
N GLU A 102 -21.43 -17.73 13.00
CA GLU A 102 -20.39 -18.75 13.08
C GLU A 102 -19.01 -18.17 12.79
N THR A 103 -18.88 -17.37 11.73
CA THR A 103 -17.62 -16.69 11.38
C THR A 103 -17.17 -15.76 12.49
N VAL A 104 -18.08 -14.91 13.00
CA VAL A 104 -17.80 -14.04 14.14
C VAL A 104 -17.34 -14.85 15.36
N GLN A 105 -18.01 -15.98 15.67
CA GLN A 105 -17.64 -16.83 16.80
C GLN A 105 -16.25 -17.44 16.62
N ARG A 106 -15.85 -17.82 15.40
CA ARG A 106 -14.48 -18.31 15.10
C ARG A 106 -13.46 -17.22 15.33
N ILE A 107 -13.72 -16.00 14.85
CA ILE A 107 -12.82 -14.85 15.06
C ILE A 107 -12.69 -14.55 16.55
N VAL A 108 -13.78 -14.50 17.31
CA VAL A 108 -13.77 -14.30 18.79
C VAL A 108 -12.91 -15.34 19.50
N ALA A 109 -12.99 -16.62 19.07
CA ALA A 109 -12.24 -17.72 19.68
C ALA A 109 -10.78 -17.81 19.23
N SER A 110 -10.39 -17.08 18.18
CA SER A 110 -9.07 -17.15 17.56
C SER A 110 -7.96 -16.53 18.41
N GLN A 111 -6.72 -16.74 17.98
CA GLN A 111 -5.51 -16.14 18.56
C GLN A 111 -4.99 -14.98 17.70
N TYR A 112 -5.82 -14.37 16.89
CA TYR A 112 -5.48 -13.14 16.19
C TYR A 112 -5.39 -11.97 17.18
N ASP A 113 -4.41 -11.12 17.00
CA ASP A 113 -4.20 -9.89 17.79
C ASP A 113 -4.97 -8.71 17.17
N MET A 114 -5.10 -8.72 15.82
CA MET A 114 -5.79 -7.71 15.02
C MET A 114 -6.66 -8.37 13.96
N VAL A 115 -7.80 -7.75 13.66
CA VAL A 115 -8.67 -8.15 12.55
C VAL A 115 -9.06 -6.93 11.73
N VAL A 116 -8.93 -7.05 10.42
CA VAL A 116 -9.43 -6.07 9.45
C VAL A 116 -10.71 -6.64 8.86
N LEU A 117 -11.80 -5.93 9.04
CA LEU A 117 -13.14 -6.32 8.60
C LEU A 117 -13.76 -5.18 7.81
N ASP A 118 -14.61 -5.51 6.85
CA ASP A 118 -15.48 -4.50 6.25
C ASP A 118 -16.27 -3.76 7.34
N PHE A 119 -16.31 -2.42 7.26
CA PHE A 119 -17.02 -1.62 8.25
C PHE A 119 -18.52 -1.88 8.26
N LEU A 120 -19.05 -2.40 7.16
CA LEU A 120 -20.45 -2.82 7.02
C LEU A 120 -20.51 -4.00 6.04
N PRO A 121 -20.44 -5.25 6.54
CA PRO A 121 -20.46 -6.40 5.67
C PRO A 121 -21.81 -6.51 5.03
N SER A 122 -21.84 -6.73 3.79
CA SER A 122 -22.79 -7.37 2.95
C SER A 122 -23.08 -6.68 1.63
N GLU A 123 -23.46 -7.55 0.73
CA GLU A 123 -23.73 -7.31 -0.66
C GLU A 123 -24.90 -6.36 -0.90
N GLU A 124 -25.70 -5.94 -0.06
CA GLU A 124 -26.90 -5.18 -0.35
C GLU A 124 -27.22 -4.11 0.71
N ASN A 125 -26.27 -3.21 1.00
CA ASN A 125 -26.55 -2.11 1.92
C ASN A 125 -27.16 -2.54 3.25
N ASN A 126 -26.64 -3.58 3.88
CA ASN A 126 -27.18 -4.09 5.15
C ASN A 126 -26.96 -3.10 6.30
N THR A 127 -27.75 -2.05 6.31
CA THR A 127 -27.72 -0.99 7.33
C THR A 127 -28.12 -1.48 8.70
N ASP A 128 -28.72 -2.67 8.79
CA ASP A 128 -29.22 -3.27 10.04
C ASP A 128 -28.21 -4.25 10.66
N TYR A 129 -27.06 -4.45 10.04
CA TYR A 129 -26.04 -5.33 10.58
C TYR A 129 -25.49 -4.78 11.90
N PRO A 130 -25.45 -5.58 12.98
CA PRO A 130 -25.10 -5.10 14.33
C PRO A 130 -23.57 -5.00 14.51
N MET A 131 -22.88 -4.15 13.74
CA MET A 131 -21.43 -4.07 13.74
C MET A 131 -20.87 -3.68 15.11
N ALA A 132 -21.48 -2.73 15.81
CA ALA A 132 -21.06 -2.36 17.15
C ALA A 132 -21.06 -3.53 18.16
N ASP A 133 -22.05 -4.46 18.03
CA ASP A 133 -22.09 -5.68 18.84
C ASP A 133 -20.96 -6.64 18.48
N VAL A 134 -20.61 -6.75 17.20
CA VAL A 134 -19.48 -7.57 16.73
C VAL A 134 -18.16 -7.03 17.26
N VAL A 135 -17.92 -5.74 17.08
CA VAL A 135 -16.71 -5.06 17.59
C VAL A 135 -16.58 -5.26 19.12
N THR A 136 -17.68 -5.03 19.87
CA THR A 136 -17.69 -5.25 21.33
C THR A 136 -17.32 -6.70 21.69
N ARG A 137 -17.87 -7.69 20.98
CA ARG A 137 -17.55 -9.11 21.24
C ARG A 137 -16.09 -9.46 20.93
N LEU A 138 -15.48 -8.81 19.94
CA LEU A 138 -14.07 -8.98 19.61
C LEU A 138 -13.15 -8.34 20.65
N HIS A 139 -13.54 -7.18 21.18
CA HIS A 139 -12.84 -6.54 22.30
C HIS A 139 -12.93 -7.35 23.60
N ASP A 140 -14.12 -7.91 23.89
CA ASP A 140 -14.39 -8.69 25.11
C ASP A 140 -13.94 -10.17 25.00
N ALA A 141 -13.32 -10.57 23.91
CA ALA A 141 -12.84 -11.93 23.70
C ALA A 141 -11.77 -12.31 24.76
N GLN A 142 -11.60 -13.62 25.01
CA GLN A 142 -10.53 -14.11 25.89
C GLN A 142 -9.14 -13.65 25.42
N HIS A 143 -8.96 -13.49 24.12
CA HIS A 143 -7.82 -12.85 23.49
C HIS A 143 -8.36 -11.62 22.74
N PRO A 144 -8.36 -10.43 23.36
CA PRO A 144 -8.92 -9.21 22.77
C PRO A 144 -8.27 -8.87 21.44
N LYS A 145 -9.03 -8.33 20.51
CA LYS A 145 -8.57 -7.97 19.16
C LYS A 145 -8.53 -6.46 19.01
N LEU A 146 -7.55 -5.95 18.26
CA LEU A 146 -7.71 -4.69 17.55
C LEU A 146 -8.66 -4.91 16.38
N VAL A 147 -9.71 -4.11 16.28
CA VAL A 147 -10.73 -4.24 15.22
C VAL A 147 -10.63 -3.04 14.29
N ILE A 148 -10.19 -3.27 13.07
CA ILE A 148 -9.87 -2.25 12.08
C ILE A 148 -10.92 -2.28 10.98
N ALA A 149 -11.47 -1.12 10.64
CA ALA A 149 -12.44 -1.00 9.56
C ALA A 149 -11.74 -0.89 8.20
N TYR A 150 -12.06 -1.79 7.28
CA TYR A 150 -11.71 -1.64 5.87
C TYR A 150 -12.57 -0.56 5.23
N VAL A 151 -11.94 0.34 4.50
CA VAL A 151 -12.59 1.41 3.74
C VAL A 151 -11.84 1.65 2.43
N ASP A 152 -12.55 1.74 1.33
CA ASP A 152 -12.00 2.15 0.04
C ASP A 152 -12.10 3.66 -0.12
N VAL A 153 -10.96 4.34 -0.12
CA VAL A 153 -10.88 5.81 -0.14
C VAL A 153 -10.58 6.38 -1.53
N GLY A 154 -10.24 5.51 -2.46
CA GLY A 154 -9.91 5.85 -3.86
C GLY A 154 -10.97 5.44 -4.87
N GLN A 155 -11.96 4.63 -4.46
CA GLN A 155 -13.07 4.18 -5.30
C GLN A 155 -14.42 4.38 -4.64
N ALA A 156 -15.42 4.61 -5.47
CA ALA A 156 -16.82 4.54 -5.07
C ALA A 156 -17.36 3.13 -5.39
N GLU A 157 -18.11 2.58 -4.44
CA GLU A 157 -18.64 1.22 -4.49
C GLU A 157 -20.18 1.28 -4.62
N ASN A 158 -20.74 0.78 -5.72
CA ASN A 158 -22.18 0.93 -6.02
C ASN A 158 -23.11 0.12 -5.10
N TYR A 159 -22.55 -0.76 -4.30
CA TYR A 159 -23.26 -1.54 -3.28
C TYR A 159 -23.23 -0.89 -1.89
N ARG A 160 -22.61 0.27 -1.74
CA ARG A 160 -22.61 1.04 -0.49
C ARG A 160 -23.83 1.94 -0.40
N ARG A 161 -24.30 2.18 0.82
CA ARG A 161 -25.49 2.99 1.09
C ARG A 161 -25.38 4.47 0.68
N TYR A 162 -24.19 4.99 0.42
CA TYR A 162 -24.00 6.34 -0.09
C TYR A 162 -24.26 6.42 -1.59
N TRP A 163 -24.22 5.29 -2.30
CA TRP A 163 -24.43 5.25 -3.74
C TRP A 163 -25.86 5.68 -4.10
N GLN A 164 -25.98 6.48 -5.14
CA GLN A 164 -27.29 6.90 -5.66
C GLN A 164 -27.55 6.19 -6.99
N GLU A 165 -28.76 5.69 -7.17
CA GLU A 165 -29.16 4.92 -8.36
C GLU A 165 -28.93 5.66 -9.69
N ALA A 166 -28.88 7.01 -9.64
CA ALA A 166 -28.66 7.84 -10.81
C ALA A 166 -27.18 8.08 -11.14
N TRP A 167 -26.26 7.61 -10.29
CA TRP A 167 -24.84 7.84 -10.52
C TRP A 167 -24.29 6.93 -11.62
N GLU A 168 -23.50 7.53 -12.50
CA GLU A 168 -22.77 6.86 -13.57
C GLU A 168 -21.42 7.53 -13.77
N ILE A 169 -20.52 6.94 -14.55
CA ILE A 169 -19.21 7.52 -14.85
C ILE A 169 -19.41 8.89 -15.49
N GLY A 170 -18.83 9.92 -14.86
CA GLY A 170 -18.92 11.32 -15.24
C GLY A 170 -20.15 12.07 -14.70
N ASP A 171 -21.05 11.40 -13.94
CA ASP A 171 -22.16 12.03 -13.24
C ASP A 171 -22.47 11.30 -11.93
N PRO A 172 -21.96 11.75 -10.77
CA PRO A 172 -21.18 12.99 -10.57
C PRO A 172 -19.81 12.97 -11.25
N GLU A 173 -19.28 14.16 -11.52
CA GLU A 173 -18.07 14.39 -12.29
C GLU A 173 -16.82 13.70 -11.69
N TRP A 174 -16.83 13.48 -10.37
CA TRP A 174 -15.75 12.80 -9.66
C TRP A 174 -15.71 11.28 -9.81
N ILE A 175 -16.71 10.61 -10.41
CA ILE A 175 -16.64 9.20 -10.81
C ILE A 175 -15.98 9.14 -12.19
N VAL A 176 -14.73 8.65 -12.26
CA VAL A 176 -13.92 8.85 -13.44
C VAL A 176 -13.74 7.63 -14.33
N GLY A 177 -14.03 6.42 -13.85
CA GLY A 177 -13.78 5.19 -14.61
C GLY A 177 -14.45 3.95 -14.02
N GLU A 178 -14.30 2.82 -14.71
CA GLU A 178 -14.54 1.48 -14.17
C GLU A 178 -13.27 1.00 -13.47
N ASP A 179 -13.42 0.12 -12.49
CA ASP A 179 -12.29 -0.51 -11.81
C ASP A 179 -11.39 -1.24 -12.84
N PRO A 180 -10.09 -0.92 -12.90
CA PRO A 180 -9.18 -1.54 -13.86
C PRO A 180 -8.87 -2.99 -13.50
N ASP A 181 -9.05 -3.38 -12.24
CA ASP A 181 -8.85 -4.72 -11.71
C ASP A 181 -10.05 -5.63 -11.95
N GLY A 182 -11.16 -5.08 -12.45
CA GLY A 182 -12.34 -5.84 -12.84
C GLY A 182 -13.28 -6.18 -11.68
N TRP A 183 -13.15 -5.49 -10.53
CA TRP A 183 -14.11 -5.60 -9.45
C TRP A 183 -15.42 -4.91 -9.85
N GLU A 184 -16.44 -5.73 -10.15
CA GLU A 184 -17.74 -5.23 -10.59
C GLU A 184 -18.39 -4.38 -9.48
N GLY A 185 -18.71 -3.14 -9.81
CA GLY A 185 -19.36 -2.20 -8.89
C GLY A 185 -18.43 -1.20 -8.22
N ASN A 186 -17.14 -1.27 -8.50
CA ASN A 186 -16.14 -0.33 -8.01
C ASN A 186 -15.76 0.66 -9.11
N TYR A 187 -15.59 1.93 -8.74
CA TYR A 187 -15.36 3.03 -9.67
C TYR A 187 -14.29 3.98 -9.12
N PRO A 188 -13.13 4.11 -9.77
CA PRO A 188 -12.13 5.13 -9.42
C PRO A 188 -12.74 6.53 -9.33
N VAL A 189 -12.28 7.30 -8.34
CA VAL A 189 -12.80 8.64 -8.08
C VAL A 189 -11.70 9.71 -8.09
N ALA A 190 -12.07 10.92 -8.51
CA ALA A 190 -11.28 12.11 -8.29
C ALA A 190 -11.42 12.54 -6.81
N PHE A 191 -10.63 11.92 -5.94
CA PHE A 191 -10.76 11.98 -4.48
C PHE A 191 -10.54 13.37 -3.87
N TRP A 192 -10.12 14.36 -4.64
CA TRP A 192 -9.98 15.76 -4.23
C TRP A 192 -11.28 16.56 -4.31
N TYR A 193 -12.38 15.97 -4.80
CA TYR A 193 -13.68 16.65 -4.87
C TYR A 193 -14.34 16.68 -3.48
N ASP A 194 -14.86 17.87 -3.11
CA ASP A 194 -15.51 18.10 -1.82
C ASP A 194 -16.71 17.15 -1.60
N GLU A 195 -17.47 16.84 -2.66
CA GLU A 195 -18.64 15.97 -2.61
C GLU A 195 -18.26 14.52 -2.24
N TRP A 196 -17.12 14.02 -2.76
CA TRP A 196 -16.60 12.71 -2.36
C TRP A 196 -16.14 12.74 -0.91
N GLN A 197 -15.38 13.76 -0.53
CA GLN A 197 -14.85 13.88 0.82
C GLN A 197 -15.95 14.05 1.88
N GLU A 198 -17.06 14.70 1.56
CA GLU A 198 -18.21 14.89 2.47
C GLU A 198 -18.88 13.54 2.81
N ILE A 199 -18.86 12.53 1.92
CA ILE A 199 -19.35 11.19 2.20
C ILE A 199 -18.61 10.58 3.41
N TRP A 200 -17.32 10.84 3.51
CA TRP A 200 -16.46 10.31 4.55
C TRP A 200 -16.35 11.20 5.78
N LEU A 201 -16.09 12.49 5.58
CA LEU A 201 -15.76 13.45 6.62
C LEU A 201 -16.97 14.25 7.12
N GLY A 202 -18.11 14.16 6.46
CA GLY A 202 -19.32 14.90 6.81
C GLY A 202 -19.79 14.64 8.24
N ALA A 203 -20.70 15.47 8.73
CA ALA A 203 -21.22 15.35 10.11
C ALA A 203 -21.89 14.00 10.38
N ASP A 204 -22.55 13.44 9.37
CA ASP A 204 -23.16 12.11 9.38
C ASP A 204 -22.37 11.16 8.44
N GLY A 205 -21.08 11.43 8.24
CA GLY A 205 -20.21 10.70 7.34
C GLY A 205 -19.84 9.31 7.84
N ILE A 206 -19.30 8.49 6.93
CA ILE A 206 -18.98 7.08 7.21
C ILE A 206 -17.94 6.96 8.32
N LEU A 207 -16.93 7.83 8.35
CA LEU A 207 -15.89 7.76 9.40
C LEU A 207 -16.44 7.98 10.81
N GLN A 208 -17.42 8.87 10.95
CA GLN A 208 -18.07 9.06 12.27
C GLN A 208 -18.82 7.81 12.70
N GLN A 209 -19.52 7.14 11.78
CA GLN A 209 -20.21 5.90 12.10
C GLN A 209 -19.23 4.79 12.51
N ILE A 210 -18.13 4.63 11.78
CA ILE A 210 -17.09 3.64 12.11
C ILE A 210 -16.56 3.85 13.54
N LEU A 211 -16.32 5.10 13.94
CA LEU A 211 -15.89 5.43 15.30
C LEU A 211 -16.99 5.17 16.32
N ASP A 212 -18.25 5.46 16.00
CA ASP A 212 -19.40 5.19 16.87
C ASP A 212 -19.65 3.68 17.06
N ASP A 213 -19.34 2.85 16.05
CA ASP A 213 -19.38 1.39 16.12
C ASP A 213 -18.22 0.81 16.94
N GLY A 214 -17.23 1.64 17.31
CA GLY A 214 -16.16 1.30 18.23
C GLY A 214 -14.93 0.67 17.61
N PHE A 215 -14.73 0.79 16.30
CA PHE A 215 -13.50 0.35 15.63
C PHE A 215 -12.27 1.08 16.19
N ASP A 216 -11.14 0.37 16.22
CA ASP A 216 -9.85 0.86 16.71
C ASP A 216 -9.04 1.60 15.64
N GLY A 217 -9.54 1.75 14.44
CA GLY A 217 -8.87 2.44 13.34
C GLY A 217 -9.36 2.02 11.97
N LEU A 218 -8.62 2.47 10.97
CA LEU A 218 -8.94 2.29 9.56
C LEU A 218 -7.85 1.53 8.81
N TYR A 219 -8.27 0.75 7.82
CA TYR A 219 -7.44 0.18 6.78
C TYR A 219 -7.89 0.80 5.47
N LEU A 220 -7.03 1.66 4.89
CA LEU A 220 -7.35 2.50 3.74
C LEU A 220 -6.93 1.78 2.46
N ASP A 221 -7.91 1.39 1.67
CA ASP A 221 -7.70 0.79 0.37
C ASP A 221 -7.72 1.82 -0.76
N TRP A 222 -7.18 1.43 -1.89
CA TRP A 222 -7.12 2.21 -3.11
C TRP A 222 -6.40 3.55 -2.98
N ILE A 223 -5.38 3.59 -2.14
CA ILE A 223 -4.49 4.77 -2.07
C ILE A 223 -3.79 4.97 -3.40
N GLU A 224 -3.50 3.89 -4.15
CA GLU A 224 -2.89 3.96 -5.49
C GLU A 224 -3.77 4.64 -6.55
N ALA A 225 -5.00 5.04 -6.23
CA ALA A 225 -5.87 5.77 -7.17
C ALA A 225 -5.18 6.93 -7.90
N TYR A 226 -4.17 7.56 -7.28
CA TYR A 226 -3.37 8.60 -7.92
C TYR A 226 -2.62 8.12 -9.18
N ALA A 227 -2.45 6.82 -9.35
CA ALA A 227 -1.78 6.20 -10.50
C ALA A 227 -2.77 5.66 -11.56
N ASP A 228 -4.08 5.67 -11.29
CA ASP A 228 -5.10 5.30 -12.27
C ASP A 228 -5.13 6.26 -13.46
N GLU A 229 -5.23 5.73 -14.68
CA GLU A 229 -5.17 6.53 -15.89
C GLU A 229 -6.32 7.53 -16.03
N ASN A 230 -7.53 7.19 -15.54
CA ASN A 230 -8.68 8.07 -15.58
C ASN A 230 -8.59 9.15 -14.50
N VAL A 231 -8.06 8.80 -13.33
CA VAL A 231 -7.76 9.75 -12.25
C VAL A 231 -6.69 10.75 -12.69
N ILE A 232 -5.60 10.27 -13.32
CA ILE A 232 -4.56 11.13 -13.89
C ILE A 232 -5.13 12.07 -14.94
N ALA A 233 -5.99 11.56 -15.85
CA ALA A 233 -6.61 12.38 -16.88
C ALA A 233 -7.53 13.47 -16.30
N MET A 234 -8.26 13.17 -15.21
CA MET A 234 -9.07 14.15 -14.50
C MET A 234 -8.18 15.18 -13.77
N ALA A 235 -7.10 14.73 -13.12
CA ALA A 235 -6.16 15.62 -12.46
C ALA A 235 -5.49 16.62 -13.43
N GLU A 236 -5.13 16.16 -14.64
CA GLU A 236 -4.64 17.05 -15.70
C GLU A 236 -5.69 18.09 -16.11
N GLN A 237 -6.96 17.71 -16.20
CA GLN A 237 -8.08 18.61 -16.53
C GLN A 237 -8.29 19.66 -15.44
N ASP A 238 -8.23 19.25 -14.17
CA ASP A 238 -8.41 20.12 -13.01
C ASP A 238 -7.16 20.93 -12.66
N GLY A 239 -6.00 20.52 -13.19
CA GLY A 239 -4.71 21.17 -12.96
C GLY A 239 -4.15 20.93 -11.56
N VAL A 240 -4.40 19.75 -10.99
CA VAL A 240 -3.88 19.27 -9.70
C VAL A 240 -2.85 18.18 -9.87
N ASP A 241 -2.04 17.92 -8.84
CA ASP A 241 -1.12 16.77 -8.76
C ASP A 241 -1.81 15.67 -7.97
N PRO A 242 -2.16 14.53 -8.59
CA PRO A 242 -2.92 13.48 -7.91
C PRO A 242 -2.14 12.84 -6.74
N VAL A 243 -0.79 12.84 -6.78
CA VAL A 243 0.03 12.34 -5.67
C VAL A 243 -0.07 13.28 -4.47
N GLU A 244 0.05 14.61 -4.68
CA GLU A 244 -0.09 15.60 -3.61
C GLU A 244 -1.51 15.58 -3.04
N GLU A 245 -2.53 15.44 -3.88
CA GLU A 245 -3.93 15.35 -3.45
C GLU A 245 -4.22 14.06 -2.65
N MET A 246 -3.64 12.90 -3.03
CA MET A 246 -3.80 11.66 -2.27
C MET A 246 -3.15 11.77 -0.89
N ILE A 247 -1.94 12.32 -0.81
CA ILE A 247 -1.27 12.54 0.48
C ILE A 247 -2.12 13.45 1.37
N TRP A 248 -2.67 14.53 0.80
CA TRP A 248 -3.56 15.43 1.52
C TRP A 248 -4.85 14.73 1.96
N TRP A 249 -5.43 13.88 1.11
CA TRP A 249 -6.64 13.12 1.40
C TRP A 249 -6.42 12.13 2.55
N VAL A 250 -5.38 11.30 2.49
CA VAL A 250 -5.01 10.37 3.58
C VAL A 250 -4.77 11.14 4.89
N ARG A 251 -4.12 12.29 4.83
CA ARG A 251 -3.91 13.14 6.00
C ARG A 251 -5.23 13.67 6.57
N SER A 252 -6.16 14.10 5.72
CA SER A 252 -7.47 14.60 6.14
C SER A 252 -8.29 13.52 6.86
N VAL A 253 -8.27 12.29 6.34
CA VAL A 253 -8.87 11.11 6.98
C VAL A 253 -8.21 10.84 8.33
N SER A 254 -6.88 10.82 8.38
CA SER A 254 -6.12 10.60 9.61
C SER A 254 -6.41 11.65 10.69
N ASP A 255 -6.38 12.94 10.31
CA ASP A 255 -6.65 14.05 11.23
C ASP A 255 -8.10 13.98 11.76
N PHE A 256 -9.07 13.62 10.92
CA PHE A 256 -10.46 13.43 11.34
C PHE A 256 -10.56 12.35 12.42
N VAL A 257 -9.98 11.18 12.17
CA VAL A 257 -10.03 10.04 13.09
C VAL A 257 -9.27 10.35 14.37
N LYS A 258 -8.01 10.76 14.28
CA LYS A 258 -7.13 11.00 15.43
C LYS A 258 -7.59 12.18 16.31
N SER A 259 -8.34 13.14 15.77
CA SER A 259 -8.96 14.21 16.57
C SER A 259 -10.09 13.71 17.47
N ARG A 260 -10.62 12.51 17.26
CA ARG A 260 -11.74 11.90 17.98
C ARG A 260 -11.33 10.65 18.76
N CYS A 261 -10.25 10.02 18.36
CA CYS A 261 -9.70 8.81 18.94
C CYS A 261 -8.17 8.86 18.85
N ASP A 262 -7.51 9.29 19.93
CA ASP A 262 -6.06 9.54 19.98
C ASP A 262 -5.20 8.28 19.72
N ASP A 263 -5.73 7.09 20.00
CA ASP A 263 -5.06 5.81 19.86
C ASP A 263 -5.58 4.97 18.69
N CYS A 264 -6.50 5.51 17.88
CA CYS A 264 -6.93 4.86 16.66
C CYS A 264 -5.80 4.83 15.62
N VAL A 265 -5.72 3.72 14.91
CA VAL A 265 -4.65 3.46 13.95
C VAL A 265 -5.09 3.75 12.51
N ILE A 266 -4.15 4.17 11.67
CA ILE A 266 -4.33 4.32 10.23
C ILE A 266 -3.35 3.40 9.53
N ILE A 267 -3.87 2.39 8.86
CA ILE A 267 -3.11 1.43 8.06
C ILE A 267 -3.38 1.75 6.59
N ALA A 268 -2.33 2.03 5.84
CA ALA A 268 -2.42 2.25 4.40
C ALA A 268 -2.22 0.92 3.67
N GLN A 269 -3.11 0.58 2.74
CA GLN A 269 -2.88 -0.55 1.85
C GLN A 269 -2.01 -0.10 0.69
N ASN A 270 -0.99 -0.90 0.37
CA ASN A 270 -0.09 -0.69 -0.76
C ASN A 270 0.57 0.72 -0.76
N ALA A 271 0.82 1.30 -1.95
CA ALA A 271 1.39 2.65 -2.14
C ALA A 271 2.65 2.91 -1.29
N ALA A 272 3.50 1.90 -1.10
CA ALA A 272 4.68 1.99 -0.23
C ALA A 272 5.69 3.06 -0.69
N GLU A 273 5.70 3.43 -1.97
CA GLU A 273 6.53 4.49 -2.54
C GLU A 273 6.17 5.88 -2.00
N LEU A 274 4.93 6.09 -1.55
CA LEU A 274 4.56 7.34 -0.88
C LEU A 274 5.30 7.55 0.44
N ALA A 275 5.96 6.51 0.99
CA ALA A 275 6.86 6.67 2.12
C ALA A 275 8.07 7.58 1.81
N GLU A 276 8.33 7.97 0.58
CA GLU A 276 9.29 9.02 0.24
C GLU A 276 8.86 10.40 0.77
N TYR A 277 7.55 10.63 0.94
CA TYR A 277 6.99 11.90 1.42
C TYR A 277 6.79 11.87 2.94
N ASP A 278 7.39 12.82 3.64
CA ASP A 278 7.31 12.88 5.11
C ASP A 278 5.88 13.16 5.59
N ASP A 279 5.11 14.01 4.88
CA ASP A 279 3.72 14.31 5.20
C ASP A 279 2.81 13.06 5.15
N TYR A 280 3.08 12.13 4.21
CA TYR A 280 2.38 10.85 4.17
C TYR A 280 2.74 9.96 5.35
N VAL A 281 4.03 9.85 5.65
CA VAL A 281 4.54 9.03 6.78
C VAL A 281 3.99 9.53 8.13
N GLU A 282 3.79 10.85 8.28
CA GLU A 282 3.17 11.43 9.48
C GLU A 282 1.68 11.09 9.61
N ALA A 283 0.99 10.86 8.50
CA ALA A 283 -0.44 10.60 8.48
C ALA A 283 -0.80 9.14 8.84
N ILE A 284 0.09 8.18 8.59
CA ILE A 284 -0.18 6.74 8.74
C ILE A 284 0.62 6.12 9.89
N ASP A 285 0.16 4.98 10.39
CA ASP A 285 0.82 4.22 11.46
C ASP A 285 1.46 2.92 10.93
N ALA A 286 0.92 2.36 9.86
CA ALA A 286 1.45 1.18 9.20
C ALA A 286 1.16 1.19 7.69
N ILE A 287 1.90 0.36 6.97
CA ILE A 287 1.60 -0.05 5.59
C ILE A 287 1.30 -1.54 5.59
N ALA A 288 0.27 -1.95 4.88
CA ALA A 288 -0.05 -3.33 4.57
C ALA A 288 0.11 -3.55 3.06
N GLN A 289 1.24 -4.14 2.67
CA GLN A 289 1.57 -4.36 1.27
C GLN A 289 1.11 -5.74 0.81
N GLU A 290 0.35 -5.76 -0.27
CA GLU A 290 -0.05 -6.99 -0.93
C GLU A 290 1.03 -7.50 -1.89
N GLN A 291 0.99 -8.82 -2.15
CA GLN A 291 1.76 -9.46 -3.22
C GLN A 291 3.27 -9.19 -3.17
N VAL A 292 3.84 -9.26 -1.97
CA VAL A 292 5.30 -9.08 -1.82
C VAL A 292 6.07 -10.28 -2.37
N TRP A 293 5.50 -11.48 -2.24
CA TRP A 293 6.14 -12.74 -2.58
C TRP A 293 5.35 -13.60 -3.56
N PHE A 294 4.02 -13.60 -3.42
CA PHE A 294 3.11 -14.46 -4.18
C PHE A 294 1.86 -13.72 -4.58
N ASP A 295 1.43 -13.95 -5.82
CA ASP A 295 0.13 -13.53 -6.32
C ASP A 295 -0.83 -14.70 -6.46
N GLY A 296 -2.13 -14.42 -6.34
CA GLY A 296 -3.22 -15.37 -6.44
C GLY A 296 -3.74 -15.64 -7.84
N GLY A 297 -3.35 -14.79 -8.78
CA GLY A 297 -4.06 -14.72 -10.07
C GLY A 297 -5.41 -14.01 -9.92
N ALA A 298 -5.90 -13.44 -11.02
CA ALA A 298 -7.05 -12.53 -11.04
C ALA A 298 -8.32 -13.08 -10.37
N ASP A 299 -8.62 -14.35 -10.55
CA ASP A 299 -9.86 -14.98 -10.09
C ASP A 299 -9.67 -16.00 -8.97
N ASN A 300 -8.47 -16.04 -8.33
CA ASN A 300 -8.06 -17.17 -7.48
C ASN A 300 -8.19 -18.54 -8.20
N ASP A 301 -8.23 -18.57 -9.54
CA ASP A 301 -8.31 -19.78 -10.37
C ASP A 301 -7.25 -19.71 -11.51
N PRO A 302 -6.18 -20.41 -11.39
CA PRO A 302 -5.88 -21.36 -10.33
C PRO A 302 -5.62 -20.62 -9.01
N PRO A 303 -5.94 -21.28 -7.89
CA PRO A 303 -5.66 -20.66 -6.60
C PRO A 303 -4.17 -20.41 -6.48
N GLY A 304 -3.79 -19.18 -6.41
CA GLY A 304 -2.57 -18.63 -5.92
C GLY A 304 -1.25 -19.30 -6.15
N ASP A 305 -0.36 -19.01 -5.23
CA ASP A 305 0.99 -19.56 -5.20
C ASP A 305 1.81 -19.27 -6.48
N CYS A 306 1.53 -18.14 -7.14
CA CYS A 306 2.33 -17.66 -8.25
C CYS A 306 3.47 -16.78 -7.69
N PRO A 307 4.72 -17.29 -7.64
CA PRO A 307 5.82 -16.54 -7.03
C PRO A 307 6.20 -15.34 -7.89
N LEU A 308 6.40 -14.18 -7.28
CA LEU A 308 6.95 -13.01 -7.96
C LEU A 308 8.43 -13.23 -8.33
N PRO A 309 8.96 -12.49 -9.34
CA PRO A 309 10.41 -12.41 -9.56
C PRO A 309 11.09 -11.92 -8.28
N ARG A 310 12.21 -12.55 -7.90
CA ARG A 310 12.91 -12.20 -6.66
C ARG A 310 13.67 -10.89 -6.74
N SER A 311 14.10 -10.53 -7.96
CA SER A 311 14.90 -9.34 -8.24
C SER A 311 14.52 -8.72 -9.56
N ASP A 312 14.83 -7.44 -9.74
CA ASP A 312 14.63 -6.71 -10.99
C ASP A 312 15.32 -7.40 -12.17
N ALA A 313 16.41 -8.12 -11.93
CA ALA A 313 17.13 -8.85 -12.98
C ALA A 313 16.37 -10.09 -13.48
N GLU A 314 15.38 -10.57 -12.75
CA GLU A 314 14.54 -11.72 -13.15
C GLU A 314 13.28 -11.29 -13.89
N VAL A 315 12.84 -10.04 -13.70
CA VAL A 315 11.62 -9.50 -14.31
C VAL A 315 11.65 -9.72 -15.84
N ASP A 316 10.55 -10.26 -16.39
CA ASP A 316 10.34 -10.53 -17.80
C ASP A 316 11.38 -11.44 -18.49
N THR A 317 12.19 -12.16 -17.72
CA THR A 317 13.14 -13.11 -18.29
C THR A 317 12.46 -14.42 -18.67
N GLU A 318 12.96 -15.06 -19.75
CA GLU A 318 12.52 -16.40 -20.16
C GLU A 318 12.75 -17.43 -19.03
N ALA A 319 13.84 -17.29 -18.27
CA ALA A 319 14.16 -18.18 -17.15
C ALA A 319 13.13 -18.10 -16.03
N TYR A 320 12.69 -16.89 -15.64
CA TYR A 320 11.64 -16.70 -14.66
C TYR A 320 10.31 -17.24 -15.19
N ARG A 321 9.90 -16.83 -16.38
CA ARG A 321 8.67 -17.33 -17.03
C ARG A 321 8.62 -18.87 -17.06
N ASP A 322 9.72 -19.52 -17.43
CA ASP A 322 9.81 -20.99 -17.52
C ASP A 322 9.82 -21.68 -16.13
N SER A 323 10.16 -20.96 -15.07
CA SER A 323 10.10 -21.47 -13.69
C SER A 323 8.67 -21.50 -13.13
N LEU A 324 7.76 -20.73 -13.71
CA LEU A 324 6.36 -20.65 -13.28
C LEU A 324 5.61 -21.96 -13.57
N SER A 325 4.67 -22.32 -12.70
CA SER A 325 3.69 -23.36 -12.97
C SER A 325 2.88 -23.02 -14.23
N GLU A 326 2.26 -24.02 -14.87
CA GLU A 326 1.50 -23.75 -16.10
C GLU A 326 0.37 -22.70 -15.89
N PRO A 327 -0.40 -22.73 -14.78
CA PRO A 327 -1.39 -21.70 -14.52
C PRO A 327 -0.79 -20.31 -14.36
N CYS A 328 0.26 -20.17 -13.53
CA CYS A 328 0.92 -18.88 -13.33
C CYS A 328 1.56 -18.33 -14.61
N ARG A 329 2.09 -19.22 -15.44
CA ARG A 329 2.64 -18.83 -16.76
C ARG A 329 1.56 -18.32 -17.70
N ARG A 330 0.37 -18.94 -17.72
CA ARG A 330 -0.74 -18.43 -18.53
C ARG A 330 -1.17 -17.05 -18.06
N TYR A 331 -1.23 -16.86 -16.76
CA TYR A 331 -1.54 -15.58 -16.17
C TYR A 331 -0.49 -14.52 -16.53
N PHE A 332 0.79 -14.82 -16.32
CA PHE A 332 1.90 -13.97 -16.77
C PHE A 332 1.81 -13.60 -18.24
N ASP A 333 1.50 -14.57 -19.14
CA ASP A 333 1.44 -14.34 -20.60
C ASP A 333 0.17 -13.56 -21.02
N SER A 334 -0.89 -13.60 -20.24
CA SER A 334 -2.19 -13.00 -20.60
C SER A 334 -2.41 -11.62 -20.03
N ASP A 335 -1.69 -11.27 -18.98
CA ASP A 335 -1.86 -10.01 -18.28
C ASP A 335 -0.51 -9.31 -18.06
N PRO A 336 -0.19 -8.34 -18.94
CA PRO A 336 1.08 -7.62 -18.87
C PRO A 336 1.17 -6.68 -17.66
N ASP A 337 0.05 -6.42 -17.00
CA ASP A 337 -0.01 -5.57 -15.82
C ASP A 337 -0.07 -6.38 -14.52
N SER A 338 0.02 -7.72 -14.59
CA SER A 338 0.03 -8.57 -13.39
C SER A 338 1.26 -8.33 -12.49
N PRO A 339 1.18 -8.62 -11.17
CA PRO A 339 2.30 -8.54 -10.24
C PRO A 339 3.49 -9.39 -10.66
N LEU A 340 3.26 -10.39 -11.48
CA LEU A 340 4.33 -11.26 -11.96
C LEU A 340 5.35 -10.51 -12.85
N HIS A 341 5.07 -9.26 -13.22
CA HIS A 341 5.98 -8.34 -13.93
C HIS A 341 6.66 -7.32 -13.00
N VAL A 342 6.49 -7.48 -11.67
CA VAL A 342 7.13 -6.64 -10.64
C VAL A 342 7.97 -7.53 -9.72
N SER A 343 9.13 -7.07 -9.28
CA SER A 343 9.99 -7.85 -8.40
C SER A 343 9.67 -7.68 -6.93
N SER A 344 9.88 -8.73 -6.13
CA SER A 344 9.91 -8.60 -4.67
C SER A 344 10.96 -7.59 -4.20
N GLU A 345 12.08 -7.42 -4.94
CA GLU A 345 13.14 -6.46 -4.63
C GLU A 345 12.63 -5.03 -4.67
N GLU A 346 11.76 -4.68 -5.62
CA GLU A 346 11.14 -3.37 -5.75
C GLU A 346 10.23 -3.06 -4.55
N TYR A 347 9.32 -4.00 -4.18
CA TYR A 347 8.49 -3.85 -2.98
C TYR A 347 9.34 -3.67 -1.72
N LEU A 348 10.36 -4.51 -1.55
CA LEU A 348 11.24 -4.46 -0.38
C LEU A 348 12.02 -3.16 -0.27
N TYR A 349 12.34 -2.51 -1.37
CA TYR A 349 13.01 -1.21 -1.36
C TYR A 349 12.15 -0.18 -0.62
N TYR A 350 10.89 0.00 -1.00
CA TYR A 350 9.98 0.98 -0.41
C TYR A 350 9.53 0.58 1.00
N LEU A 351 9.25 -0.70 1.24
CA LEU A 351 8.89 -1.20 2.56
C LEU A 351 10.03 -0.99 3.57
N THR A 352 11.28 -1.22 3.14
CA THR A 352 12.45 -0.95 3.99
C THR A 352 12.62 0.56 4.23
N LEU A 353 12.31 1.41 3.24
CA LEU A 353 12.31 2.86 3.42
C LEU A 353 11.28 3.28 4.48
N ALA A 354 10.05 2.78 4.38
CA ALA A 354 8.98 3.02 5.34
C ALA A 354 9.36 2.58 6.75
N GLN A 355 9.93 1.37 6.92
CA GLN A 355 10.44 0.89 8.21
C GLN A 355 11.49 1.83 8.82
N ARG A 356 12.43 2.34 8.01
CA ARG A 356 13.45 3.28 8.48
C ARG A 356 12.84 4.58 8.98
N LYS A 357 11.68 4.96 8.48
CA LYS A 357 10.89 6.11 8.94
C LYS A 357 9.95 5.77 10.11
N GLY A 358 10.02 4.56 10.66
CA GLY A 358 9.26 4.13 11.82
C GLY A 358 7.85 3.61 11.53
N ILE A 359 7.53 3.33 10.27
CA ILE A 359 6.27 2.72 9.86
C ILE A 359 6.35 1.21 10.07
N LEU A 360 5.31 0.63 10.66
CA LEU A 360 5.15 -0.82 10.79
C LEU A 360 4.69 -1.42 9.46
N ILE A 361 5.20 -2.63 9.15
CA ILE A 361 4.89 -3.29 7.88
C ILE A 361 4.11 -4.57 8.15
N PHE A 362 2.92 -4.62 7.58
CA PHE A 362 2.12 -5.81 7.39
C PHE A 362 2.24 -6.26 5.95
N THR A 363 2.12 -7.56 5.67
CA THR A 363 2.09 -8.06 4.29
C THR A 363 0.94 -9.01 4.07
N VAL A 364 0.38 -8.99 2.88
CA VAL A 364 -0.65 -9.92 2.41
C VAL A 364 -0.11 -10.64 1.19
N ASP A 365 -0.05 -11.96 1.25
CA ASP A 365 0.37 -12.77 0.11
C ASP A 365 -0.69 -13.82 -0.24
N TYR A 366 -0.87 -14.07 -1.51
CA TYR A 366 -1.91 -14.96 -2.01
C TYR A 366 -1.33 -16.35 -2.29
N ALA A 367 -1.10 -17.09 -1.21
CA ALA A 367 -0.56 -18.44 -1.24
C ALA A 367 -1.21 -19.33 -0.19
N LEU A 368 -1.52 -20.57 -0.55
CA LEU A 368 -2.14 -21.56 0.35
C LEU A 368 -1.35 -22.88 0.44
N ASP A 369 -0.35 -23.10 -0.43
CA ASP A 369 0.52 -24.26 -0.32
C ASP A 369 1.31 -24.19 1.01
N PRO A 370 1.30 -25.24 1.85
CA PRO A 370 1.93 -25.20 3.16
C PRO A 370 3.43 -24.88 3.15
N GLU A 371 4.16 -25.23 2.09
CA GLU A 371 5.59 -24.94 1.97
C GLU A 371 5.78 -23.43 1.69
N ASN A 372 4.97 -22.85 0.79
CA ASN A 372 4.98 -21.43 0.49
C ASN A 372 4.54 -20.61 1.70
N VAL A 373 3.45 -21.02 2.37
CA VAL A 373 2.98 -20.39 3.61
C VAL A 373 4.09 -20.34 4.66
N SER A 374 4.73 -21.47 4.94
CA SER A 374 5.83 -21.54 5.91
C SER A 374 6.97 -20.61 5.53
N TRP A 375 7.36 -20.63 4.25
CA TRP A 375 8.45 -19.83 3.75
C TRP A 375 8.15 -18.32 3.84
N VAL A 376 6.93 -17.88 3.50
CA VAL A 376 6.53 -16.44 3.60
C VAL A 376 6.56 -16.00 5.05
N TYR A 377 5.98 -16.77 5.98
CA TYR A 377 6.00 -16.43 7.40
C TYR A 377 7.42 -16.30 7.94
N GLU A 378 8.32 -17.25 7.62
CA GLU A 378 9.71 -17.19 8.04
C GLU A 378 10.44 -15.98 7.45
N THR A 379 10.27 -15.75 6.15
CA THR A 379 10.98 -14.68 5.42
C THR A 379 10.51 -13.30 5.85
N SER A 380 9.20 -13.07 5.87
CA SER A 380 8.62 -11.77 6.25
C SER A 380 8.92 -11.43 7.71
N ARG A 381 8.79 -12.39 8.63
CA ARG A 381 9.15 -12.18 10.05
C ARG A 381 10.64 -11.90 10.25
N ALA A 382 11.52 -12.52 9.45
CA ALA A 382 12.96 -12.21 9.50
C ALA A 382 13.28 -10.76 9.07
N LEU A 383 12.42 -10.15 8.25
CA LEU A 383 12.49 -8.75 7.85
C LEU A 383 11.78 -7.80 8.85
N GLY A 384 11.14 -8.35 9.88
CA GLY A 384 10.36 -7.57 10.85
C GLY A 384 8.97 -7.19 10.33
N PHE A 385 8.43 -7.89 9.34
CA PHE A 385 7.08 -7.72 8.83
C PHE A 385 6.11 -8.66 9.56
N VAL A 386 4.82 -8.33 9.53
CA VAL A 386 3.74 -9.16 10.07
C VAL A 386 2.92 -9.72 8.90
N PRO A 387 3.18 -10.96 8.46
CA PRO A 387 2.51 -11.53 7.30
C PRO A 387 1.11 -12.07 7.59
N PHE A 388 0.27 -12.00 6.56
CA PHE A 388 -1.00 -12.72 6.43
C PHE A 388 -1.07 -13.38 5.05
N LEU A 389 -1.63 -14.58 4.97
CA LEU A 389 -1.78 -15.29 3.71
C LEU A 389 -3.22 -15.76 3.54
N SER A 390 -3.75 -15.57 2.33
CA SER A 390 -5.12 -15.92 1.97
C SER A 390 -5.26 -16.20 0.47
N THR A 391 -6.50 -16.30 0.02
CA THR A 391 -6.89 -16.10 -1.38
C THR A 391 -7.11 -14.62 -1.66
N ARG A 392 -7.02 -14.19 -2.91
CA ARG A 392 -7.21 -12.79 -3.30
C ARG A 392 -8.62 -12.25 -2.98
N ALA A 393 -9.63 -13.12 -2.98
CA ALA A 393 -10.99 -12.72 -2.63
C ALA A 393 -11.14 -12.28 -1.17
N LEU A 394 -10.20 -12.63 -0.27
CA LEU A 394 -10.24 -12.29 1.17
C LEU A 394 -11.59 -12.64 1.83
N ASP A 395 -12.25 -13.67 1.30
CA ASP A 395 -13.64 -14.07 1.60
C ASP A 395 -13.76 -15.21 2.62
N ARG A 396 -12.62 -15.70 3.14
CA ARG A 396 -12.59 -16.85 4.03
C ARG A 396 -11.76 -16.64 5.27
N TYR A 397 -12.29 -17.16 6.37
CA TYR A 397 -11.51 -17.24 7.60
C TYR A 397 -10.36 -18.23 7.45
N ILE A 398 -9.15 -17.77 7.69
CA ILE A 398 -7.93 -18.58 7.77
C ILE A 398 -7.58 -18.79 9.24
N GLU A 399 -7.12 -19.97 9.63
CA GLU A 399 -6.63 -20.19 10.99
C GLU A 399 -5.27 -19.51 11.19
N PRO A 400 -5.04 -18.87 12.36
CA PRO A 400 -3.76 -18.20 12.61
C PRO A 400 -2.59 -19.19 12.63
N VAL A 401 -1.55 -18.84 11.89
CA VAL A 401 -0.30 -19.62 11.89
C VAL A 401 0.48 -19.34 13.19
N PRO A 402 1.01 -20.36 13.85
CA PRO A 402 1.73 -20.25 15.12
C PRO A 402 2.93 -19.29 15.12
#